data_93ca4bd3a2f89ac04dce8d4af0e7c60a
#
_entry.id   93ca4bd3a2f89ac04dce8d4af0e7c60a
#
_cell.length_a   1.000
_cell.length_b   1.000
_cell.length_c   1.000
_cell.angle_alpha   90.00
_cell.angle_beta   90.00
_cell.angle_gamma   90.00
#
_symmetry.space_group_name_H-M   'P 1'
#
loop_
_entity.id
_entity.type
_entity.pdbx_description
1 polymer ?
#
loop_
_entity_poly.entity_id
_entity_poly.type
_entity_poly.pdbx_seq_one_letter_code
_entity_poly.pdbx_strand_id
1 'polypeptide(L)'
;MLAGEAILSGAAAAERSEYELSRDEVLEGLVREHSRLVYRIAYAVLRRHHDAEDATQETFLRVLRYSSKLAAVEDAKTWLARVAWRVAVDRSKKQGRQRETALEDPETPIAEVASADAPADETVHGAQLGAVLERLIAALPEKLRQPLVLSTIEEMSPREIAATLGINEAAVRSRVFRARQILREKLGQHVGKK
;
A
#
# COMPACT_ATOMS: atom_id res chain seq x y z
N MET A 1 -1.44 57.24 3.42
CA MET A 1 -0.60 56.04 3.68
C MET A 1 -1.41 54.74 3.82
N LEU A 2 -2.64 54.63 3.31
CA LEU A 2 -3.47 53.41 3.47
C LEU A 2 -3.67 52.58 2.18
N ALA A 3 -3.21 53.08 1.03
CA ALA A 3 -3.40 52.38 -0.25
C ALA A 3 -2.31 51.29 -0.55
N GLY A 4 -1.14 51.39 0.07
CA GLY A 4 -0.05 50.43 -0.16
C GLY A 4 -0.21 49.07 0.53
N GLU A 5 -0.83 49.04 1.71
CA GLU A 5 -1.06 47.80 2.45
C GLU A 5 -2.14 46.90 1.84
N ALA A 6 -3.17 47.49 1.23
CA ALA A 6 -4.25 46.75 0.57
C ALA A 6 -3.77 46.03 -0.71
N ILE A 7 -2.83 46.66 -1.46
CA ILE A 7 -2.28 46.09 -2.70
C ILE A 7 -1.34 44.90 -2.36
N LEU A 8 -0.51 45.03 -1.33
CA LEU A 8 0.37 43.95 -0.86
C LEU A 8 -0.41 42.77 -0.30
N SER A 9 -1.51 43.02 0.39
CA SER A 9 -2.40 41.97 0.91
C SER A 9 -3.13 41.21 -0.21
N GLY A 10 -3.54 41.90 -1.27
CA GLY A 10 -4.19 41.30 -2.45
C GLY A 10 -3.23 40.42 -3.26
N ALA A 11 -2.00 40.87 -3.49
CA ALA A 11 -0.98 40.10 -4.21
C ALA A 11 -0.60 38.83 -3.45
N ALA A 12 -0.38 38.91 -2.13
CA ALA A 12 -0.07 37.75 -1.29
C ALA A 12 -1.25 36.77 -1.17
N ALA A 13 -2.49 37.22 -1.31
CA ALA A 13 -3.66 36.35 -1.35
C ALA A 13 -3.80 35.66 -2.72
N ALA A 14 -3.51 36.36 -3.82
CA ALA A 14 -3.50 35.78 -5.16
C ALA A 14 -2.39 34.73 -5.32
N GLU A 15 -1.16 35.01 -4.88
CA GLU A 15 -0.04 34.06 -4.88
C GLU A 15 -0.33 32.80 -4.04
N ARG A 16 -0.97 32.95 -2.88
CA ARG A 16 -1.42 31.80 -2.08
C ARG A 16 -2.48 30.99 -2.79
N SER A 17 -3.43 31.62 -3.45
CA SER A 17 -4.49 30.96 -4.22
C SER A 17 -3.93 30.19 -5.41
N GLU A 18 -2.98 30.76 -6.16
CA GLU A 18 -2.28 30.06 -7.25
C GLU A 18 -1.46 28.89 -6.76
N TYR A 19 -0.75 29.04 -5.64
CA TYR A 19 0.02 27.97 -5.02
C TYR A 19 -0.86 26.83 -4.52
N GLU A 20 -2.03 27.15 -3.94
CA GLU A 20 -3.00 26.14 -3.49
C GLU A 20 -3.61 25.40 -4.66
N LEU A 21 -4.01 26.07 -5.73
CA LEU A 21 -4.55 25.47 -6.97
C LEU A 21 -3.51 24.53 -7.61
N SER A 22 -2.27 24.98 -7.77
CA SER A 22 -1.19 24.15 -8.30
C SER A 22 -0.91 22.92 -7.45
N ARG A 23 -1.06 23.04 -6.12
CA ARG A 23 -0.88 21.93 -5.17
C ARG A 23 -1.99 20.90 -5.30
N ASP A 24 -3.23 21.34 -5.46
CA ASP A 24 -4.39 20.45 -5.58
C ASP A 24 -4.36 19.69 -6.92
N GLU A 25 -3.95 20.34 -8.00
CA GLU A 25 -3.75 19.71 -9.31
C GLU A 25 -2.66 18.63 -9.26
N VAL A 26 -1.54 18.89 -8.60
CA VAL A 26 -0.45 17.92 -8.42
C VAL A 26 -0.94 16.72 -7.59
N LEU A 27 -1.68 16.97 -6.51
CA LEU A 27 -2.25 15.91 -5.68
C LEU A 27 -3.27 15.07 -6.46
N GLU A 28 -4.16 15.72 -7.21
CA GLU A 28 -5.13 15.02 -8.05
C GLU A 28 -4.44 14.13 -9.09
N GLY A 29 -3.38 14.63 -9.73
CA GLY A 29 -2.55 13.86 -10.63
C GLY A 29 -1.94 12.62 -9.95
N LEU A 30 -1.37 12.79 -8.76
CA LEU A 30 -0.80 11.68 -7.98
C LEU A 30 -1.85 10.64 -7.57
N VAL A 31 -3.05 11.09 -7.17
CA VAL A 31 -4.16 10.18 -6.83
C VAL A 31 -4.58 9.40 -8.07
N ARG A 32 -4.79 10.08 -9.20
CA ARG A 32 -5.22 9.46 -10.45
C ARG A 32 -4.23 8.41 -10.94
N GLU A 33 -2.94 8.71 -10.88
CA GLU A 33 -1.88 7.83 -11.39
C GLU A 33 -1.54 6.68 -10.44
N HIS A 34 -1.55 6.94 -9.12
CA HIS A 34 -0.97 6.02 -8.14
C HIS A 34 -1.96 5.43 -7.13
N SER A 35 -3.27 5.74 -7.19
CA SER A 35 -4.25 5.21 -6.24
C SER A 35 -4.27 3.68 -6.22
N ARG A 36 -4.20 3.06 -7.40
CA ARG A 36 -4.15 1.60 -7.55
C ARG A 36 -2.89 0.99 -6.92
N LEU A 37 -1.73 1.62 -7.10
CA LEU A 37 -0.47 1.21 -6.46
C LEU A 37 -0.59 1.25 -4.93
N VAL A 38 -1.04 2.37 -4.39
CA VAL A 38 -1.21 2.58 -2.95
C VAL A 38 -2.17 1.56 -2.34
N TYR A 39 -3.33 1.35 -2.99
CA TYR A 39 -4.31 0.36 -2.57
C TYR A 39 -3.74 -1.07 -2.54
N ARG A 40 -3.05 -1.48 -3.61
CA ARG A 40 -2.47 -2.83 -3.71
C ARG A 40 -1.40 -3.08 -2.66
N ILE A 41 -0.57 -2.08 -2.35
CA ILE A 41 0.41 -2.16 -1.25
C ILE A 41 -0.31 -2.31 0.09
N ALA A 42 -1.33 -1.50 0.34
CA ALA A 42 -2.13 -1.57 1.56
C ALA A 42 -2.81 -2.94 1.70
N TYR A 43 -3.46 -3.44 0.63
CA TYR A 43 -4.11 -4.75 0.62
C TYR A 43 -3.13 -5.91 0.82
N ALA A 44 -1.91 -5.82 0.26
CA ALA A 44 -0.88 -6.84 0.46
C ALA A 44 -0.49 -7.03 1.94
N VAL A 45 -0.57 -5.96 2.73
CA VAL A 45 -0.27 -5.96 4.16
C VAL A 45 -1.51 -6.33 4.99
N LEU A 46 -2.63 -5.66 4.75
CA LEU A 46 -3.82 -5.69 5.62
C LEU A 46 -4.77 -6.85 5.31
N ARG A 47 -4.80 -7.31 4.06
CA ARG A 47 -5.60 -8.46 3.58
C ARG A 47 -7.12 -8.31 3.79
N ARG A 48 -7.60 -7.10 3.99
CA ARG A 48 -9.02 -6.74 4.12
C ARG A 48 -9.30 -5.51 3.26
N HIS A 49 -10.33 -5.57 2.42
CA HIS A 49 -10.65 -4.49 1.46
C HIS A 49 -10.88 -3.16 2.17
N HIS A 50 -11.77 -3.16 3.16
CA HIS A 50 -12.10 -1.95 3.92
C HIS A 50 -10.86 -1.33 4.58
N ASP A 51 -10.01 -2.14 5.21
CA ASP A 51 -8.77 -1.64 5.85
C ASP A 51 -7.78 -1.10 4.82
N ALA A 52 -7.73 -1.70 3.62
CA ALA A 52 -6.88 -1.25 2.52
C ALA A 52 -7.37 0.07 1.92
N GLU A 53 -8.68 0.23 1.76
CA GLU A 53 -9.30 1.49 1.33
C GLU A 53 -9.01 2.62 2.31
N ASP A 54 -9.22 2.39 3.59
CA ASP A 54 -8.91 3.33 4.65
C ASP A 54 -7.42 3.69 4.69
N ALA A 55 -6.52 2.70 4.53
CA ALA A 55 -5.09 2.95 4.48
C ALA A 55 -4.68 3.74 3.23
N THR A 56 -5.39 3.54 2.13
CA THR A 56 -5.21 4.32 0.90
C THR A 56 -5.58 5.78 1.11
N GLN A 57 -6.74 6.03 1.68
CA GLN A 57 -7.19 7.39 2.03
C GLN A 57 -6.21 8.07 3.01
N GLU A 58 -5.83 7.38 4.08
CA GLU A 58 -4.87 7.87 5.07
C GLU A 58 -3.51 8.21 4.42
N THR A 59 -3.08 7.42 3.43
CA THR A 59 -1.86 7.67 2.68
C THR A 59 -1.94 9.00 1.95
N PHE A 60 -3.00 9.25 1.19
CA PHE A 60 -3.15 10.50 0.44
C PHE A 60 -3.41 11.71 1.37
N LEU A 61 -4.09 11.53 2.49
CA LEU A 61 -4.19 12.58 3.52
C LEU A 61 -2.83 12.96 4.11
N ARG A 62 -1.94 11.97 4.33
CA ARG A 62 -0.56 12.25 4.76
C ARG A 62 0.22 12.97 3.66
N VAL A 63 0.07 12.54 2.41
CA VAL A 63 0.68 13.21 1.24
C VAL A 63 0.26 14.67 1.16
N LEU A 64 -1.02 14.95 1.32
CA LEU A 64 -1.56 16.31 1.33
C LEU A 64 -0.90 17.19 2.42
N ARG A 65 -0.71 16.65 3.63
CA ARG A 65 -0.03 17.36 4.72
C ARG A 65 1.44 17.65 4.45
N TYR A 66 2.09 16.83 3.63
CA TYR A 66 3.49 16.99 3.23
C TYR A 66 3.67 17.61 1.84
N SER A 67 2.61 18.20 1.29
CA SER A 67 2.56 18.73 -0.09
C SER A 67 3.65 19.75 -0.40
N SER A 68 4.11 20.54 0.57
CA SER A 68 5.21 21.48 0.37
C SER A 68 6.55 20.82 0.01
N LYS A 69 6.70 19.53 0.25
CA LYS A 69 7.89 18.75 -0.09
C LYS A 69 7.73 17.93 -1.38
N LEU A 70 6.53 17.88 -1.96
CA LEU A 70 6.23 17.09 -3.16
C LEU A 70 7.04 17.56 -4.38
N ALA A 71 7.25 18.86 -4.53
CA ALA A 71 8.04 19.42 -5.63
C ALA A 71 9.51 18.97 -5.61
N ALA A 72 10.03 18.48 -4.47
CA ALA A 72 11.38 17.97 -4.32
C ALA A 72 11.49 16.44 -4.45
N VAL A 73 10.36 15.75 -4.73
CA VAL A 73 10.33 14.29 -4.85
C VAL A 73 10.65 13.90 -6.29
N GLU A 74 11.85 13.40 -6.53
CA GLU A 74 12.28 12.93 -7.86
C GLU A 74 11.53 11.67 -8.32
N ASP A 75 11.13 10.78 -7.39
CA ASP A 75 10.43 9.54 -7.67
C ASP A 75 9.18 9.43 -6.78
N ALA A 76 8.07 9.97 -7.29
CA ALA A 76 6.78 9.99 -6.62
C ALA A 76 6.25 8.57 -6.35
N LYS A 77 6.46 7.63 -7.28
CA LYS A 77 6.03 6.23 -7.15
C LYS A 77 6.67 5.56 -5.94
N THR A 78 8.00 5.56 -5.85
CA THR A 78 8.72 4.96 -4.72
C THR A 78 8.44 5.67 -3.41
N TRP A 79 8.30 6.99 -3.43
CA TRP A 79 7.97 7.76 -2.23
C TRP A 79 6.56 7.43 -1.72
N LEU A 80 5.55 7.39 -2.59
CA LEU A 80 4.18 6.99 -2.26
C LEU A 80 4.11 5.54 -1.77
N ALA A 81 4.83 4.61 -2.43
CA ALA A 81 4.92 3.23 -2.00
C ALA A 81 5.44 3.11 -0.56
N ARG A 82 6.47 3.92 -0.20
CA ARG A 82 7.02 3.97 1.16
C ARG A 82 6.03 4.53 2.18
N VAL A 83 5.27 5.57 1.83
CA VAL A 83 4.24 6.14 2.70
C VAL A 83 3.11 5.12 2.91
N ALA A 84 2.57 4.54 1.84
CA ALA A 84 1.53 3.52 1.88
C ALA A 84 1.94 2.30 2.72
N TRP A 85 3.16 1.83 2.51
CA TRP A 85 3.74 0.75 3.29
C TRP A 85 3.75 1.03 4.79
N ARG A 86 4.23 2.21 5.19
CA ARG A 86 4.27 2.62 6.61
C ARG A 86 2.87 2.71 7.21
N VAL A 87 1.93 3.33 6.49
CA VAL A 87 0.53 3.42 6.92
C VAL A 87 -0.05 2.03 7.15
N ALA A 88 0.11 1.13 6.19
CA ALA A 88 -0.44 -0.23 6.26
C ALA A 88 0.18 -1.05 7.41
N VAL A 89 1.51 -0.97 7.59
CA VAL A 89 2.21 -1.67 8.69
C VAL A 89 1.81 -1.13 10.06
N ASP A 90 1.72 0.19 10.22
CA ASP A 90 1.29 0.81 11.49
C ASP A 90 -0.14 0.38 11.85
N ARG A 91 -1.03 0.34 10.84
CA ARG A 91 -2.41 -0.11 10.99
C ARG A 91 -2.51 -1.60 11.36
N SER A 92 -1.75 -2.46 10.70
CA SER A 92 -1.66 -3.88 11.00
C SER A 92 -1.19 -4.14 12.45
N LYS A 93 -0.16 -3.42 12.90
CA LYS A 93 0.34 -3.51 14.29
C LYS A 93 -0.71 -3.06 15.31
N LYS A 94 -1.45 -1.98 15.00
CA LYS A 94 -2.52 -1.49 15.88
C LYS A 94 -3.64 -2.52 16.00
N GLN A 95 -4.05 -3.13 14.89
CA GLN A 95 -5.06 -4.19 14.89
C GLN A 95 -4.59 -5.45 15.63
N GLY A 96 -3.31 -5.83 15.48
CA GLY A 96 -2.73 -6.95 16.24
C GLY A 96 -2.83 -6.74 17.75
N ARG A 97 -2.44 -5.56 18.24
CA ARG A 97 -2.56 -5.22 19.68
C ARG A 97 -4.01 -5.20 20.16
N GLN A 98 -4.92 -4.66 19.36
CA GLN A 98 -6.35 -4.65 19.72
C GLN A 98 -6.94 -6.06 19.81
N ARG A 99 -6.50 -6.99 18.95
CA ARG A 99 -6.90 -8.40 19.02
C ARG A 99 -6.32 -9.11 20.23
N GLU A 100 -5.06 -8.86 20.57
CA GLU A 100 -4.43 -9.40 21.80
C GLU A 100 -5.19 -8.93 23.04
N THR A 101 -5.52 -7.64 23.13
CA THR A 101 -6.33 -7.08 24.25
C THR A 101 -7.76 -7.64 24.28
N ALA A 102 -8.36 -7.85 23.09
CA ALA A 102 -9.72 -8.44 23.01
C ALA A 102 -9.77 -9.94 23.33
N LEU A 103 -8.66 -10.67 23.16
CA LEU A 103 -8.55 -12.07 23.56
C LEU A 103 -8.38 -12.24 25.08
N GLU A 104 -7.96 -11.19 25.77
CA GLU A 104 -7.89 -11.15 27.23
C GLU A 104 -9.26 -10.83 27.87
N ASP A 105 -10.27 -10.39 27.06
CA ASP A 105 -11.63 -10.12 27.50
C ASP A 105 -12.56 -11.27 27.07
N PRO A 106 -13.05 -12.13 27.98
CA PRO A 106 -13.82 -13.34 27.66
C PRO A 106 -15.21 -13.07 27.06
N GLU A 107 -15.66 -11.81 26.99
CA GLU A 107 -16.99 -11.45 26.45
C GLU A 107 -16.95 -10.96 24.98
N THR A 108 -15.78 -10.89 24.33
CA THR A 108 -15.70 -10.41 22.96
C THR A 108 -15.87 -11.56 21.96
N PRO A 109 -16.92 -11.56 21.10
CA PRO A 109 -17.09 -12.59 20.08
C PRO A 109 -15.90 -12.59 19.12
N ILE A 110 -15.29 -13.77 18.89
CA ILE A 110 -14.24 -13.96 17.91
C ILE A 110 -14.83 -13.63 16.54
N ALA A 111 -14.50 -12.47 15.99
CA ALA A 111 -14.93 -12.12 14.65
C ALA A 111 -14.34 -13.12 13.65
N GLU A 112 -15.21 -13.87 12.97
CA GLU A 112 -14.85 -14.75 11.88
C GLU A 112 -13.94 -13.99 10.89
N VAL A 113 -12.84 -14.64 10.52
CA VAL A 113 -11.95 -14.14 9.47
C VAL A 113 -12.74 -14.12 8.17
N ALA A 114 -13.27 -12.94 7.83
CA ALA A 114 -14.00 -12.75 6.59
C ALA A 114 -13.11 -13.18 5.42
N SER A 115 -13.62 -14.14 4.65
CA SER A 115 -13.05 -14.57 3.37
C SER A 115 -12.80 -13.36 2.49
N ALA A 116 -11.61 -13.29 1.90
CA ALA A 116 -11.30 -12.29 0.89
C ALA A 116 -12.27 -12.46 -0.28
N ASP A 117 -13.14 -11.50 -0.50
CA ASP A 117 -13.94 -11.41 -1.71
C ASP A 117 -12.99 -11.21 -2.88
N ALA A 118 -12.92 -12.20 -3.77
CA ALA A 118 -12.20 -12.11 -5.02
C ALA A 118 -13.01 -11.21 -5.99
N PRO A 119 -12.35 -10.32 -6.75
CA PRO A 119 -13.04 -9.59 -7.81
C PRO A 119 -13.58 -10.58 -8.84
N ALA A 120 -14.90 -10.48 -9.08
CA ALA A 120 -15.60 -11.27 -10.08
C ALA A 120 -15.26 -10.67 -11.47
N ASP A 121 -14.34 -11.27 -12.20
CA ASP A 121 -14.38 -11.40 -13.66
C ASP A 121 -13.11 -12.12 -14.19
N GLU A 122 -13.10 -13.44 -14.13
CA GLU A 122 -12.21 -14.28 -14.93
C GLU A 122 -12.85 -15.67 -15.12
N THR A 123 -12.56 -16.32 -16.25
CA THR A 123 -13.06 -17.67 -16.57
C THR A 123 -12.88 -18.62 -15.40
N VAL A 124 -13.86 -19.48 -15.12
CA VAL A 124 -13.97 -20.34 -13.91
C VAL A 124 -12.66 -21.06 -13.52
N HIS A 125 -11.84 -21.46 -14.49
CA HIS A 125 -10.54 -22.10 -14.23
C HIS A 125 -9.45 -21.11 -13.82
N GLY A 126 -9.43 -19.92 -14.42
CA GLY A 126 -8.50 -18.85 -14.05
C GLY A 126 -8.78 -18.30 -12.66
N ALA A 127 -10.04 -18.12 -12.29
CA ALA A 127 -10.46 -17.66 -10.97
C ALA A 127 -10.08 -18.67 -9.86
N GLN A 128 -10.21 -19.99 -10.12
CA GLN A 128 -9.80 -21.02 -9.16
C GLN A 128 -8.28 -21.01 -8.92
N LEU A 129 -7.48 -20.90 -9.98
CA LEU A 129 -6.03 -20.82 -9.88
C LEU A 129 -5.59 -19.52 -9.19
N GLY A 130 -6.24 -18.40 -9.50
CA GLY A 130 -6.02 -17.11 -8.86
C GLY A 130 -6.28 -17.17 -7.36
N ALA A 131 -7.41 -17.73 -6.94
CA ALA A 131 -7.76 -17.91 -5.52
C ALA A 131 -6.80 -18.87 -4.78
N VAL A 132 -6.28 -19.90 -5.45
CA VAL A 132 -5.25 -20.77 -4.87
C VAL A 132 -3.94 -20.00 -4.69
N LEU A 133 -3.51 -19.27 -5.71
CA LEU A 133 -2.29 -18.47 -5.66
C LEU A 133 -2.35 -17.38 -4.58
N GLU A 134 -3.48 -16.70 -4.45
CA GLU A 134 -3.69 -15.71 -3.38
C GLU A 134 -3.58 -16.33 -2.00
N ARG A 135 -4.20 -17.49 -1.77
CA ARG A 135 -4.08 -18.24 -0.50
C ARG A 135 -2.64 -18.63 -0.22
N LEU A 136 -1.91 -19.10 -1.22
CA LEU A 136 -0.51 -19.48 -1.07
C LEU A 136 0.37 -18.27 -0.77
N ILE A 137 0.14 -17.14 -1.43
CA ILE A 137 0.84 -15.87 -1.14
C ILE A 137 0.51 -15.39 0.29
N ALA A 138 -0.75 -15.48 0.70
CA ALA A 138 -1.17 -15.11 2.05
C ALA A 138 -0.50 -15.96 3.13
N ALA A 139 -0.27 -17.25 2.87
CA ALA A 139 0.40 -18.17 3.78
C ALA A 139 1.92 -18.00 3.84
N LEU A 140 2.53 -17.19 2.97
CA LEU A 140 3.96 -16.90 3.07
C LEU A 140 4.28 -16.10 4.34
N PRO A 141 5.42 -16.34 4.98
CA PRO A 141 5.94 -15.47 6.01
C PRO A 141 6.00 -14.02 5.52
N GLU A 142 5.62 -13.07 6.37
CA GLU A 142 5.52 -11.65 6.01
C GLU A 142 6.78 -11.11 5.33
N LYS A 143 7.96 -11.47 5.87
CA LYS A 143 9.28 -11.07 5.33
C LYS A 143 9.52 -11.52 3.89
N LEU A 144 8.85 -12.58 3.43
CA LEU A 144 8.94 -13.10 2.06
C LEU A 144 7.82 -12.56 1.17
N ARG A 145 6.61 -12.47 1.72
CA ARG A 145 5.42 -12.01 1.01
C ARG A 145 5.58 -10.57 0.53
N GLN A 146 6.03 -9.69 1.40
CA GLN A 146 6.14 -8.26 1.13
C GLN A 146 7.02 -7.94 -0.10
N PRO A 147 8.29 -8.36 -0.16
CA PRO A 147 9.11 -8.07 -1.34
C PRO A 147 8.62 -8.80 -2.59
N LEU A 148 7.96 -9.95 -2.45
CA LEU A 148 7.36 -10.66 -3.58
C LEU A 148 6.23 -9.84 -4.20
N VAL A 149 5.31 -9.34 -3.39
CA VAL A 149 4.18 -8.52 -3.85
C VAL A 149 4.67 -7.25 -4.55
N LEU A 150 5.58 -6.51 -3.93
CA LEU A 150 6.14 -5.29 -4.53
C LEU A 150 6.88 -5.56 -5.85
N SER A 151 7.59 -6.69 -5.95
CA SER A 151 8.30 -7.08 -7.18
C SER A 151 7.39 -7.55 -8.30
N THR A 152 6.30 -8.26 -7.96
CA THR A 152 5.48 -8.96 -8.98
C THR A 152 4.26 -8.15 -9.39
N ILE A 153 3.64 -7.46 -8.43
CA ILE A 153 2.39 -6.74 -8.66
C ILE A 153 2.67 -5.29 -9.07
N GLU A 154 3.68 -4.67 -8.49
CA GLU A 154 4.00 -3.26 -8.71
C GLU A 154 5.21 -3.06 -9.63
N GLU A 155 5.78 -4.15 -10.13
CA GLU A 155 6.96 -4.13 -11.02
C GLU A 155 8.12 -3.28 -10.48
N MET A 156 8.19 -3.14 -9.15
CA MET A 156 9.23 -2.37 -8.50
C MET A 156 10.60 -3.07 -8.64
N SER A 157 11.62 -2.30 -8.92
CA SER A 157 13.00 -2.78 -8.94
C SER A 157 13.48 -3.19 -7.54
N PRO A 158 14.50 -4.05 -7.40
CA PRO A 158 15.06 -4.40 -6.11
C PRO A 158 15.51 -3.20 -5.28
N ARG A 159 15.99 -2.13 -5.94
CA ARG A 159 16.42 -0.88 -5.31
C ARG A 159 15.22 -0.12 -4.69
N GLU A 160 14.13 0.01 -5.43
CA GLU A 160 12.89 0.65 -4.95
C GLU A 160 12.29 -0.12 -3.78
N ILE A 161 12.24 -1.46 -3.88
CA ILE A 161 11.77 -2.33 -2.80
C ILE A 161 12.65 -2.19 -1.56
N ALA A 162 13.98 -2.19 -1.73
CA ALA A 162 14.93 -2.02 -0.64
C ALA A 162 14.71 -0.70 0.09
N ALA A 163 14.52 0.40 -0.67
CA ALA A 163 14.21 1.72 -0.13
C ALA A 163 12.86 1.75 0.60
N THR A 164 11.85 1.06 0.07
CA THR A 164 10.50 0.99 0.65
C THR A 164 10.49 0.19 1.96
N LEU A 165 11.14 -0.98 1.98
CA LEU A 165 11.14 -1.89 3.12
C LEU A 165 12.23 -1.58 4.17
N GLY A 166 13.16 -0.69 3.88
CA GLY A 166 14.30 -0.38 4.77
C GLY A 166 15.29 -1.53 4.90
N ILE A 167 15.53 -2.29 3.82
CA ILE A 167 16.47 -3.42 3.76
C ILE A 167 17.43 -3.23 2.60
N ASN A 168 18.47 -4.05 2.48
CA ASN A 168 19.37 -3.99 1.34
C ASN A 168 18.84 -4.79 0.14
N GLU A 169 19.30 -4.48 -1.07
CA GLU A 169 18.87 -5.12 -2.32
C GLU A 169 19.19 -6.63 -2.37
N ALA A 170 20.30 -7.07 -1.78
CA ALA A 170 20.65 -8.48 -1.73
C ALA A 170 19.62 -9.27 -0.92
N ALA A 171 19.13 -8.69 0.20
CA ALA A 171 18.04 -9.28 0.99
C ALA A 171 16.72 -9.31 0.19
N VAL A 172 16.41 -8.27 -0.60
CA VAL A 172 15.23 -8.27 -1.47
C VAL A 172 15.31 -9.45 -2.45
N ARG A 173 16.40 -9.55 -3.22
CA ARG A 173 16.61 -10.62 -4.20
C ARG A 173 16.48 -12.02 -3.56
N SER A 174 17.15 -12.24 -2.43
CA SER A 174 17.09 -13.51 -1.71
C SER A 174 15.68 -13.84 -1.22
N ARG A 175 14.95 -12.88 -0.67
CA ARG A 175 13.59 -13.09 -0.17
C ARG A 175 12.61 -13.37 -1.29
N VAL A 176 12.67 -12.63 -2.41
CA VAL A 176 11.82 -12.88 -3.60
C VAL A 176 12.11 -14.26 -4.18
N PHE A 177 13.38 -14.65 -4.28
CA PHE A 177 13.76 -15.98 -4.76
C PHE A 177 13.16 -17.09 -3.88
N ARG A 178 13.33 -17.00 -2.55
CA ARG A 178 12.76 -17.97 -1.59
C ARG A 178 11.24 -18.02 -1.66
N ALA A 179 10.58 -16.87 -1.74
CA ALA A 179 9.14 -16.81 -1.87
C ALA A 179 8.65 -17.55 -3.12
N ARG A 180 9.31 -17.32 -4.26
CA ARG A 180 8.98 -18.01 -5.53
C ARG A 180 9.23 -19.51 -5.47
N GLN A 181 10.29 -19.96 -4.77
CA GLN A 181 10.52 -21.40 -4.56
C GLN A 181 9.38 -22.04 -3.77
N ILE A 182 9.01 -21.47 -2.62
CA ILE A 182 7.93 -22.00 -1.79
C ILE A 182 6.61 -22.05 -2.58
N LEU A 183 6.29 -21.01 -3.35
CA LEU A 183 5.08 -20.99 -4.17
C LEU A 183 5.11 -22.06 -5.25
N ARG A 184 6.24 -22.25 -5.92
CA ARG A 184 6.40 -23.28 -6.96
C ARG A 184 6.23 -24.69 -6.40
N GLU A 185 6.81 -24.98 -5.25
CA GLU A 185 6.67 -26.27 -4.56
C GLU A 185 5.21 -26.55 -4.16
N LYS A 186 4.56 -25.56 -3.56
CA LYS A 186 3.15 -25.69 -3.15
C LYS A 186 2.18 -25.78 -4.31
N LEU A 187 2.40 -25.03 -5.38
CA LEU A 187 1.60 -25.13 -6.62
C LEU A 187 1.78 -26.51 -7.28
N GLY A 188 3.02 -27.01 -7.36
CA GLY A 188 3.29 -28.36 -7.89
C GLY A 188 2.56 -29.46 -7.12
N GLN A 189 2.48 -29.35 -5.80
CA GLN A 189 1.70 -30.28 -4.96
C GLN A 189 0.19 -30.17 -5.17
N HIS A 190 -0.32 -28.99 -5.57
CA HIS A 190 -1.76 -28.79 -5.87
C HIS A 190 -2.15 -29.32 -7.25
N VAL A 191 -1.28 -29.17 -8.24
CA VAL A 191 -1.51 -29.63 -9.62
C VAL A 191 -1.27 -31.13 -9.76
N GLY A 192 -0.34 -31.69 -9.00
CA GLY A 192 -0.01 -33.14 -9.05
C GLY A 192 -0.99 -34.04 -8.28
N LYS A 193 -1.99 -33.50 -7.58
CA LYS A 193 -3.03 -34.24 -6.87
C LYS A 193 -4.36 -34.40 -7.64
N LYS A 194 -4.39 -34.02 -8.92
CA LYS A 194 -5.45 -34.37 -9.88
C LYS A 194 -4.97 -35.49 -10.77
#